data_728f623d835ea721ab6566cf778c5c24
#
_entry.id   728f623d835ea721ab6566cf778c5c24
#
_cell.length_a   1.000
_cell.length_b   1.000
_cell.length_c   1.000
_cell.angle_alpha   90.00
_cell.angle_beta   90.00
_cell.angle_gamma   90.00
#
_symmetry.space_group_name_H-M   'P 1'
#
loop_
_entity.id
_entity.type
_entity.pdbx_description
1 polymer ?
#
loop_
_entity_poly.entity_id
_entity_poly.type
_entity_poly.pdbx_seq_one_letter_code
_entity_poly.pdbx_strand_id
1 'polypeptide(L)'
;MADETYTPPKVWSADTVSGGKFANINRPTAGPREDKDLPRGDHPFQLHSLATPNGVKASVMLEELLEAGHEGAQYDAWTVDISEGEQFTSGFVSINPNSKIPALIDASGEREFRIFESGAILVHLAQKFDAFLSSDAATRAETLSWVFWQVGTGPFIGGGFGHFYAYAPEKYEYPINRYAMETKRIFDVANRRLGESEYLAGDEYSIADIANFPWLAPFVAGKIYEDAKTFLSIDEYQNVARWARAIAQRPAVRRGRIVNKTWGDDDTQLRERHSDADFEGKNLDWTF
;
A
#
# COMPACT_ATOMS: atom_id res chain seq x y z
N MET A 1 12.08 26.82 -29.95
CA MET A 1 12.89 25.67 -30.39
C MET A 1 11.87 24.56 -30.60
N ALA A 2 11.84 23.95 -31.79
CA ALA A 2 10.94 22.82 -32.03
C ALA A 2 11.33 21.69 -31.06
N ASP A 3 10.37 21.20 -30.32
CA ASP A 3 10.52 20.01 -29.48
C ASP A 3 11.02 18.85 -30.38
N GLU A 4 12.26 18.45 -30.21
CA GLU A 4 12.75 17.25 -30.90
C GLU A 4 11.94 16.07 -30.35
N THR A 5 11.07 15.53 -31.18
CA THR A 5 10.23 14.37 -30.81
C THR A 5 11.16 13.20 -30.48
N TYR A 6 11.12 12.73 -29.22
CA TYR A 6 11.91 11.57 -28.79
C TYR A 6 11.68 10.36 -29.68
N THR A 7 12.76 9.83 -30.25
CA THR A 7 12.73 8.57 -31.02
C THR A 7 13.32 7.46 -30.17
N PRO A 8 12.53 6.43 -29.82
CA PRO A 8 13.03 5.33 -29.01
C PRO A 8 14.20 4.61 -29.71
N PRO A 9 15.27 4.25 -28.99
CA PRO A 9 16.36 3.46 -29.54
C PRO A 9 15.87 2.07 -29.94
N LYS A 10 16.57 1.41 -30.89
CA LYS A 10 16.25 0.04 -31.28
C LYS A 10 16.36 -0.96 -30.13
N VAL A 11 17.29 -0.73 -29.20
CA VAL A 11 17.52 -1.51 -27.99
C VAL A 11 17.64 -0.53 -26.83
N TRP A 12 16.81 -0.72 -25.81
CA TRP A 12 16.88 0.09 -24.61
C TRP A 12 18.10 -0.28 -23.77
N SER A 13 18.76 0.69 -23.15
CA SER A 13 19.80 0.50 -22.15
C SER A 13 19.48 1.28 -20.87
N ALA A 14 20.01 0.82 -19.75
CA ALA A 14 19.83 1.47 -18.44
C ALA A 14 20.81 2.60 -18.16
N ASP A 15 21.53 3.08 -19.17
CA ASP A 15 22.64 4.05 -19.04
C ASP A 15 22.16 5.46 -18.69
N THR A 16 20.86 5.72 -18.84
CA THR A 16 20.23 6.98 -18.45
C THR A 16 19.54 6.82 -17.10
N VAL A 17 19.94 7.65 -16.13
CA VAL A 17 19.21 7.79 -14.87
C VAL A 17 17.81 8.31 -15.20
N SER A 18 16.78 7.55 -14.83
CA SER A 18 15.38 7.91 -15.10
C SER A 18 14.90 9.17 -14.34
N GLY A 19 15.79 9.79 -13.56
CA GLY A 19 15.53 11.04 -12.84
C GLY A 19 14.51 10.94 -11.71
N GLY A 20 14.40 12.02 -10.92
CA GLY A 20 13.41 12.16 -9.86
C GLY A 20 13.78 11.51 -8.53
N LYS A 21 13.01 11.86 -7.50
CA LYS A 21 13.24 11.49 -6.10
C LYS A 21 13.34 9.97 -5.87
N PHE A 22 12.67 9.17 -6.70
CA PHE A 22 12.60 7.71 -6.55
C PHE A 22 13.28 6.95 -7.70
N ALA A 23 14.21 7.59 -8.42
CA ALA A 23 14.92 6.96 -9.54
C ALA A 23 15.63 5.65 -9.15
N ASN A 24 16.16 5.58 -7.93
CA ASN A 24 16.98 4.47 -7.46
C ASN A 24 16.20 3.29 -6.84
N ILE A 25 14.88 3.41 -6.69
CA ILE A 25 14.06 2.33 -6.11
C ILE A 25 13.75 1.18 -7.08
N ASN A 26 14.09 1.35 -8.36
CA ASN A 26 13.90 0.35 -9.41
C ASN A 26 15.19 0.10 -10.18
N ARG A 27 15.35 -1.13 -10.67
CA ARG A 27 16.45 -1.53 -11.56
C ARG A 27 15.96 -2.58 -12.56
N PRO A 28 16.62 -2.70 -13.70
CA PRO A 28 16.27 -3.71 -14.70
C PRO A 28 16.69 -5.14 -14.32
N THR A 29 17.46 -5.30 -13.24
CA THR A 29 17.94 -6.60 -12.77
C THR A 29 17.45 -6.89 -11.36
N ALA A 30 17.00 -8.13 -11.12
CA ALA A 30 16.65 -8.63 -9.81
C ALA A 30 17.93 -9.06 -9.02
N GLY A 31 17.71 -9.45 -7.75
CA GLY A 31 18.76 -9.99 -6.88
C GLY A 31 19.34 -8.97 -5.90
N PRO A 32 20.06 -9.47 -4.90
CA PRO A 32 20.63 -8.63 -3.83
C PRO A 32 21.79 -7.77 -4.33
N ARG A 33 22.06 -6.69 -3.61
CA ARG A 33 23.15 -5.73 -3.86
C ARG A 33 24.08 -5.58 -2.66
N GLU A 34 23.57 -5.94 -1.51
CA GLU A 34 24.26 -5.83 -0.23
C GLU A 34 23.94 -7.08 0.58
N ASP A 35 24.94 -7.62 1.26
CA ASP A 35 24.76 -8.73 2.18
C ASP A 35 24.42 -8.18 3.56
N LYS A 36 23.14 -8.30 3.94
CA LYS A 36 22.61 -7.81 5.21
C LYS A 36 21.41 -8.67 5.60
N ASP A 37 21.47 -9.22 6.80
CA ASP A 37 20.36 -9.96 7.39
C ASP A 37 19.17 -9.07 7.74
N LEU A 38 17.98 -9.66 7.81
CA LEU A 38 16.80 -8.97 8.32
C LEU A 38 16.75 -9.02 9.86
N PRO A 39 16.29 -7.93 10.50
CA PRO A 39 15.96 -7.97 11.91
C PRO A 39 14.80 -8.93 12.14
N ARG A 40 14.75 -9.50 13.35
CA ARG A 40 13.73 -10.44 13.77
C ARG A 40 13.41 -10.25 15.25
N GLY A 41 12.13 -10.30 15.60
CA GLY A 41 11.62 -10.25 16.96
C GLY A 41 10.99 -11.58 17.39
N ASP A 42 10.23 -11.53 18.46
CA ASP A 42 9.69 -12.71 19.14
C ASP A 42 8.28 -13.11 18.67
N HIS A 43 7.57 -12.21 17.97
CA HIS A 43 6.21 -12.48 17.53
C HIS A 43 6.15 -13.43 16.32
N PRO A 44 5.03 -14.16 16.14
CA PRO A 44 4.89 -15.13 15.07
C PRO A 44 4.87 -14.54 13.67
N PHE A 45 4.49 -13.25 13.53
CA PHE A 45 4.51 -12.55 12.26
C PHE A 45 5.60 -11.49 12.26
N GLN A 46 6.44 -11.51 11.21
CA GLN A 46 7.50 -10.53 11.01
C GLN A 46 7.18 -9.73 9.75
N LEU A 47 6.69 -8.50 9.91
CA LEU A 47 6.36 -7.60 8.82
C LEU A 47 7.55 -6.71 8.48
N HIS A 48 8.07 -6.81 7.27
CA HIS A 48 9.12 -5.92 6.74
C HIS A 48 8.48 -4.95 5.74
N SER A 49 8.36 -3.67 6.12
CA SER A 49 7.51 -2.74 5.38
C SER A 49 7.95 -1.28 5.50
N LEU A 50 7.21 -0.40 4.84
CA LEU A 50 7.20 1.05 4.98
C LEU A 50 5.75 1.50 4.82
N ALA A 51 5.31 2.57 5.49
CA ALA A 51 3.93 3.06 5.48
C ALA A 51 3.49 3.69 4.13
N THR A 52 3.93 3.11 3.02
CA THR A 52 3.37 3.40 1.70
C THR A 52 1.97 2.82 1.57
N PRO A 53 1.16 3.18 0.57
CA PRO A 53 -0.18 2.60 0.41
C PRO A 53 -0.21 1.07 0.41
N ASN A 54 0.83 0.39 -0.11
CA ASN A 54 0.87 -1.08 -0.07
C ASN A 54 1.28 -1.62 1.31
N GLY A 55 2.21 -0.95 2.01
CA GLY A 55 2.62 -1.35 3.35
C GLY A 55 1.50 -1.22 4.37
N VAL A 56 0.75 -0.13 4.31
CA VAL A 56 -0.40 0.14 5.18
C VAL A 56 -1.47 -0.95 5.10
N LYS A 57 -1.64 -1.64 3.96
CA LYS A 57 -2.57 -2.77 3.87
C LYS A 57 -2.23 -3.86 4.87
N ALA A 58 -0.96 -4.25 4.94
CA ALA A 58 -0.52 -5.35 5.82
C ALA A 58 -0.62 -4.96 7.30
N SER A 59 -0.16 -3.76 7.68
CA SER A 59 -0.25 -3.29 9.05
C SER A 59 -1.69 -3.06 9.51
N VAL A 60 -2.56 -2.51 8.66
CA VAL A 60 -4.00 -2.39 8.96
C VAL A 60 -4.64 -3.76 9.14
N MET A 61 -4.34 -4.73 8.28
CA MET A 61 -4.89 -6.07 8.41
C MET A 61 -4.51 -6.73 9.74
N LEU A 62 -3.24 -6.63 10.15
CA LEU A 62 -2.78 -7.18 11.42
C LEU A 62 -3.44 -6.47 12.62
N GLU A 63 -3.54 -5.15 12.59
CA GLU A 63 -4.24 -4.38 13.63
C GLU A 63 -5.75 -4.68 13.67
N GLU A 64 -6.41 -4.88 12.53
CA GLU A 64 -7.82 -5.29 12.47
C GLU A 64 -8.05 -6.69 13.06
N LEU A 65 -7.12 -7.60 12.84
CA LEU A 65 -7.17 -8.94 13.47
C LEU A 65 -7.02 -8.85 14.99
N LEU A 66 -6.09 -8.03 15.48
CA LEU A 66 -5.91 -7.82 16.92
C LEU A 66 -7.13 -7.14 17.54
N GLU A 67 -7.70 -6.12 16.89
CA GLU A 67 -8.93 -5.45 17.33
C GLU A 67 -10.13 -6.40 17.37
N ALA A 68 -10.17 -7.39 16.47
CA ALA A 68 -11.19 -8.45 16.45
C ALA A 68 -10.94 -9.56 17.51
N GLY A 69 -9.88 -9.46 18.30
CA GLY A 69 -9.56 -10.40 19.39
C GLY A 69 -8.72 -11.61 18.98
N HIS A 70 -8.12 -11.60 17.79
CA HIS A 70 -7.21 -12.66 17.35
C HIS A 70 -5.79 -12.44 17.93
N GLU A 71 -5.59 -12.79 19.21
CA GLU A 71 -4.30 -12.61 19.91
C GLU A 71 -3.12 -13.28 19.18
N GLY A 72 -3.37 -14.35 18.43
CA GLY A 72 -2.38 -15.03 17.59
C GLY A 72 -1.87 -14.19 16.41
N ALA A 73 -2.45 -13.00 16.14
CA ALA A 73 -2.02 -12.09 15.09
C ALA A 73 -0.93 -11.10 15.55
N GLN A 74 -0.37 -11.25 16.74
CA GLN A 74 0.75 -10.41 17.22
C GLN A 74 1.92 -10.45 16.24
N TYR A 75 2.54 -9.28 16.03
CA TYR A 75 3.56 -9.12 15.02
C TYR A 75 4.65 -8.12 15.43
N ASP A 76 5.83 -8.29 14.86
CA ASP A 76 6.88 -7.30 14.81
C ASP A 76 6.87 -6.63 13.44
N ALA A 77 6.95 -5.31 13.41
CA ALA A 77 7.03 -4.54 12.17
C ALA A 77 8.36 -3.79 12.08
N TRP A 78 9.13 -4.10 11.06
CA TRP A 78 10.46 -3.58 10.78
C TRP A 78 10.41 -2.61 9.60
N THR A 79 10.96 -1.42 9.77
CA THR A 79 11.05 -0.45 8.69
C THR A 79 12.08 -0.89 7.65
N VAL A 80 11.70 -0.84 6.39
CA VAL A 80 12.58 -0.99 5.23
C VAL A 80 12.70 0.35 4.53
N ASP A 81 13.86 1.01 4.67
CA ASP A 81 14.10 2.30 4.00
C ASP A 81 14.38 2.09 2.51
N ILE A 82 13.34 2.27 1.70
CA ILE A 82 13.45 2.11 0.25
C ILE A 82 14.29 3.21 -0.42
N SER A 83 14.49 4.36 0.23
CA SER A 83 15.32 5.45 -0.31
C SER A 83 16.81 5.11 -0.18
N GLU A 84 17.19 4.37 0.85
CA GLU A 84 18.54 3.86 1.06
C GLU A 84 18.79 2.50 0.35
N GLY A 85 17.76 1.92 -0.27
CA GLY A 85 17.89 0.69 -1.04
C GLY A 85 17.85 -0.59 -0.19
N GLU A 86 17.36 -0.54 1.04
CA GLU A 86 17.30 -1.70 1.95
C GLU A 86 16.46 -2.86 1.38
N GLN A 87 15.51 -2.60 0.47
CA GLN A 87 14.76 -3.63 -0.26
C GLN A 87 15.65 -4.51 -1.17
N PHE A 88 16.89 -4.12 -1.37
CA PHE A 88 17.87 -4.86 -2.17
C PHE A 88 18.94 -5.57 -1.32
N THR A 89 18.77 -5.68 -0.02
CA THR A 89 19.63 -6.49 0.84
C THR A 89 19.35 -7.98 0.63
N SER A 90 20.36 -8.85 0.88
CA SER A 90 20.20 -10.31 0.71
C SER A 90 19.08 -10.88 1.55
N GLY A 91 18.93 -10.40 2.79
CA GLY A 91 17.85 -10.78 3.68
C GLY A 91 16.48 -10.42 3.13
N PHE A 92 16.28 -9.18 2.66
CA PHE A 92 14.98 -8.78 2.10
C PHE A 92 14.66 -9.51 0.78
N VAL A 93 15.64 -9.65 -0.12
CA VAL A 93 15.46 -10.39 -1.38
C VAL A 93 15.11 -11.85 -1.13
N SER A 94 15.60 -12.45 -0.04
CA SER A 94 15.25 -13.83 0.34
C SER A 94 13.77 -14.02 0.65
N ILE A 95 13.12 -13.00 1.21
CA ILE A 95 11.69 -13.03 1.52
C ILE A 95 10.82 -12.41 0.42
N ASN A 96 11.36 -11.50 -0.40
CA ASN A 96 10.68 -10.98 -1.58
C ASN A 96 11.62 -10.82 -2.77
N PRO A 97 11.60 -11.76 -3.74
CA PRO A 97 12.48 -11.71 -4.92
C PRO A 97 12.21 -10.52 -5.85
N ASN A 98 11.04 -9.86 -5.70
CA ASN A 98 10.69 -8.64 -6.44
C ASN A 98 11.28 -7.38 -5.81
N SER A 99 11.90 -7.47 -4.61
CA SER A 99 12.50 -6.32 -3.90
C SER A 99 11.51 -5.16 -3.70
N LYS A 100 10.28 -5.45 -3.32
CA LYS A 100 9.21 -4.47 -3.03
C LYS A 100 8.59 -4.74 -1.65
N ILE A 101 8.37 -3.69 -0.89
CA ILE A 101 7.59 -3.75 0.36
C ILE A 101 6.08 -3.79 0.04
N PRO A 102 5.26 -4.39 0.91
CA PRO A 102 5.62 -5.17 2.11
C PRO A 102 6.00 -6.61 1.79
N ALA A 103 6.69 -7.25 2.75
CA ALA A 103 6.86 -8.70 2.81
C ALA A 103 6.59 -9.18 4.25
N LEU A 104 6.01 -10.36 4.40
CA LEU A 104 5.64 -10.97 5.67
C LEU A 104 6.32 -12.33 5.81
N ILE A 105 6.82 -12.64 7.00
CA ILE A 105 7.22 -13.98 7.40
C ILE A 105 6.15 -14.48 8.39
N ASP A 106 5.59 -15.65 8.13
CA ASP A 106 4.71 -16.37 9.06
C ASP A 106 5.49 -17.52 9.70
N ALA A 107 5.80 -17.37 10.98
CA ALA A 107 6.49 -18.33 11.82
C ALA A 107 5.54 -18.95 12.88
N SER A 108 4.23 -18.80 12.73
CA SER A 108 3.23 -19.26 13.72
C SER A 108 2.93 -20.76 13.67
N GLY A 109 3.45 -21.48 12.68
CA GLY A 109 3.26 -22.91 12.51
C GLY A 109 4.55 -23.71 12.70
N GLU A 110 4.50 -25.02 12.41
CA GLU A 110 5.67 -25.90 12.49
C GLU A 110 6.78 -25.51 11.49
N ARG A 111 6.41 -24.87 10.40
CA ARG A 111 7.32 -24.40 9.35
C ARG A 111 7.09 -22.94 9.07
N GLU A 112 8.16 -22.17 9.20
CA GLU A 112 8.21 -20.78 8.75
C GLU A 112 8.19 -20.69 7.21
N PHE A 113 7.49 -19.67 6.70
CA PHE A 113 7.47 -19.33 5.27
C PHE A 113 7.22 -17.84 5.04
N ARG A 114 7.61 -17.39 3.87
CA ARG A 114 7.46 -16.01 3.42
C ARG A 114 6.19 -15.81 2.61
N ILE A 115 5.61 -14.62 2.71
CA ILE A 115 4.53 -14.15 1.84
C ILE A 115 4.94 -12.77 1.30
N PHE A 116 4.93 -12.58 0.02
CA PHE A 116 5.10 -11.30 -0.64
C PHE A 116 3.90 -11.01 -1.55
N GLU A 117 3.77 -9.78 -2.04
CA GLU A 117 2.58 -9.14 -2.58
C GLU A 117 1.55 -8.78 -1.51
N SER A 118 1.24 -7.49 -1.40
CA SER A 118 0.33 -6.99 -0.36
C SER A 118 -1.06 -7.64 -0.41
N GLY A 119 -1.58 -7.92 -1.61
CA GLY A 119 -2.83 -8.65 -1.78
C GLY A 119 -2.76 -10.09 -1.28
N ALA A 120 -1.64 -10.79 -1.52
CA ALA A 120 -1.43 -12.15 -1.05
C ALA A 120 -1.31 -12.20 0.49
N ILE A 121 -0.66 -11.21 1.10
CA ILE A 121 -0.61 -11.07 2.57
C ILE A 121 -2.02 -10.93 3.15
N LEU A 122 -2.88 -10.08 2.57
CA LEU A 122 -4.27 -9.94 3.02
C LEU A 122 -5.04 -11.25 2.93
N VAL A 123 -4.96 -11.94 1.79
CA VAL A 123 -5.67 -13.23 1.59
C VAL A 123 -5.17 -14.28 2.57
N HIS A 124 -3.84 -14.38 2.76
CA HIS A 124 -3.26 -15.34 3.69
C HIS A 124 -3.75 -15.12 5.13
N LEU A 125 -3.66 -13.89 5.62
CA LEU A 125 -4.08 -13.54 6.99
C LEU A 125 -5.59 -13.73 7.16
N ALA A 126 -6.42 -13.32 6.19
CA ALA A 126 -7.86 -13.51 6.24
C ALA A 126 -8.27 -14.99 6.30
N GLN A 127 -7.60 -15.85 5.54
CA GLN A 127 -7.84 -17.30 5.55
C GLN A 127 -7.36 -17.96 6.85
N LYS A 128 -6.20 -17.54 7.34
CA LYS A 128 -5.60 -18.09 8.56
C LYS A 128 -6.45 -17.85 9.80
N PHE A 129 -7.03 -16.66 9.89
CA PHE A 129 -7.84 -16.25 11.05
C PHE A 129 -9.35 -16.34 10.82
N ASP A 130 -9.78 -16.81 9.64
CA ASP A 130 -11.19 -16.85 9.21
C ASP A 130 -11.93 -15.51 9.44
N ALA A 131 -11.29 -14.41 9.04
CA ALA A 131 -11.75 -13.05 9.28
C ALA A 131 -11.61 -12.17 8.04
N PHE A 132 -12.53 -11.22 7.84
CA PHE A 132 -12.54 -10.23 6.75
C PHE A 132 -12.60 -10.83 5.33
N LEU A 133 -12.95 -12.13 5.20
CA LEU A 133 -13.15 -12.81 3.93
C LEU A 133 -14.25 -13.87 4.11
N SER A 134 -15.39 -13.66 3.50
CA SER A 134 -16.55 -14.54 3.63
C SER A 134 -16.25 -16.00 3.22
N SER A 135 -16.87 -16.95 3.89
CA SER A 135 -16.89 -18.35 3.49
C SER A 135 -17.92 -18.64 2.38
N ASP A 136 -18.92 -17.75 2.17
CA ASP A 136 -19.82 -17.85 1.03
C ASP A 136 -19.07 -17.66 -0.29
N ALA A 137 -19.24 -18.59 -1.22
CA ALA A 137 -18.46 -18.62 -2.45
C ALA A 137 -18.65 -17.38 -3.33
N ALA A 138 -19.86 -16.82 -3.41
CA ALA A 138 -20.17 -15.66 -4.23
C ALA A 138 -19.55 -14.38 -3.62
N THR A 139 -19.80 -14.15 -2.33
CA THR A 139 -19.24 -13.01 -1.59
C THR A 139 -17.71 -13.05 -1.55
N ARG A 140 -17.15 -14.26 -1.39
CA ARG A 140 -15.70 -14.47 -1.45
C ARG A 140 -15.12 -14.11 -2.82
N ALA A 141 -15.77 -14.53 -3.90
CA ALA A 141 -15.33 -14.22 -5.26
C ALA A 141 -15.39 -12.70 -5.52
N GLU A 142 -16.46 -12.04 -5.09
CA GLU A 142 -16.60 -10.58 -5.16
C GLU A 142 -15.47 -9.88 -4.39
N THR A 143 -15.23 -10.27 -3.15
CA THR A 143 -14.15 -9.72 -2.30
C THR A 143 -12.78 -9.85 -2.98
N LEU A 144 -12.46 -11.05 -3.48
CA LEU A 144 -11.19 -11.28 -4.17
C LEU A 144 -11.09 -10.48 -5.48
N SER A 145 -12.19 -10.31 -6.21
CA SER A 145 -12.20 -9.49 -7.42
C SER A 145 -11.77 -8.05 -7.12
N TRP A 146 -12.27 -7.45 -6.04
CA TRP A 146 -11.87 -6.11 -5.61
C TRP A 146 -10.43 -6.03 -5.07
N VAL A 147 -9.92 -7.08 -4.42
CA VAL A 147 -8.51 -7.16 -4.04
C VAL A 147 -7.62 -7.19 -5.29
N PHE A 148 -7.92 -8.04 -6.27
CA PHE A 148 -7.14 -8.13 -7.51
C PHE A 148 -7.31 -6.90 -8.40
N TRP A 149 -8.50 -6.29 -8.42
CA TRP A 149 -8.72 -5.01 -9.10
C TRP A 149 -7.78 -3.94 -8.55
N GLN A 150 -7.62 -3.84 -7.22
CA GLN A 150 -6.70 -2.90 -6.62
C GLN A 150 -5.24 -3.21 -6.97
N VAL A 151 -4.81 -4.48 -6.91
CA VAL A 151 -3.45 -4.89 -7.30
C VAL A 151 -3.16 -4.50 -8.76
N GLY A 152 -4.14 -4.70 -9.65
CA GLY A 152 -4.02 -4.35 -11.06
C GLY A 152 -4.07 -2.85 -11.35
N THR A 153 -4.74 -2.06 -10.51
CA THR A 153 -4.94 -0.61 -10.75
C THR A 153 -3.97 0.28 -9.96
N GLY A 154 -3.45 -0.18 -8.83
CA GLY A 154 -2.49 0.57 -8.02
C GLY A 154 -1.27 1.09 -8.79
N PRO A 155 -0.67 0.32 -9.71
CA PRO A 155 0.42 0.79 -10.56
C PRO A 155 0.09 2.00 -11.44
N PHE A 156 -1.16 2.13 -11.90
CA PHE A 156 -1.59 3.31 -12.67
C PHE A 156 -1.65 4.57 -11.81
N ILE A 157 -2.04 4.43 -10.54
CA ILE A 157 -2.07 5.53 -9.58
C ILE A 157 -0.65 5.91 -9.16
N GLY A 158 0.13 4.95 -8.65
CA GLY A 158 1.47 5.23 -8.08
C GLY A 158 2.55 5.40 -9.13
N GLY A 159 2.75 4.38 -9.96
CA GLY A 159 3.79 4.37 -11.00
C GLY A 159 3.42 5.19 -12.23
N GLY A 160 2.14 5.40 -12.48
CA GLY A 160 1.64 6.26 -13.54
C GLY A 160 1.43 7.69 -13.08
N PHE A 161 0.22 7.98 -12.54
CA PHE A 161 -0.16 9.34 -12.19
C PHE A 161 0.80 9.98 -11.17
N GLY A 162 1.02 9.34 -10.03
CA GLY A 162 1.88 9.88 -8.98
C GLY A 162 3.31 10.14 -9.45
N HIS A 163 3.84 9.23 -10.27
CA HIS A 163 5.18 9.44 -10.83
C HIS A 163 5.23 10.68 -11.73
N PHE A 164 4.40 10.77 -12.76
CA PHE A 164 4.49 11.85 -13.74
C PHE A 164 3.94 13.17 -13.22
N TYR A 165 2.94 13.15 -12.35
CA TYR A 165 2.34 14.37 -11.79
C TYR A 165 3.19 14.96 -10.66
N ALA A 166 3.70 14.16 -9.72
CA ALA A 166 4.37 14.65 -8.53
C ALA A 166 5.90 14.43 -8.53
N TYR A 167 6.37 13.26 -8.96
CA TYR A 167 7.75 12.83 -8.69
C TYR A 167 8.73 13.03 -9.87
N ALA A 168 8.26 13.01 -11.10
CA ALA A 168 9.11 13.21 -12.25
C ALA A 168 9.76 14.63 -12.21
N PRO A 169 11.06 14.74 -12.56
CA PRO A 169 11.76 16.01 -12.52
C PRO A 169 11.20 17.01 -13.54
N GLU A 170 10.63 16.51 -14.61
CA GLU A 170 10.00 17.31 -15.66
C GLU A 170 8.53 16.91 -15.82
N LYS A 171 7.68 17.89 -16.17
CA LYS A 171 6.25 17.68 -16.37
C LYS A 171 5.95 17.51 -17.85
N TYR A 172 5.45 16.33 -18.22
CA TYR A 172 5.04 16.02 -19.59
C TYR A 172 3.53 15.90 -19.67
N GLU A 173 2.90 16.69 -20.53
CA GLU A 173 1.44 16.74 -20.67
C GLU A 173 0.84 15.36 -20.98
N TYR A 174 1.40 14.64 -21.96
CA TYR A 174 0.81 13.38 -22.43
C TYR A 174 0.71 12.31 -21.35
N PRO A 175 1.78 11.91 -20.64
CA PRO A 175 1.67 10.90 -19.59
C PRO A 175 0.84 11.38 -18.39
N ILE A 176 0.90 12.67 -18.02
CA ILE A 176 0.06 13.21 -16.95
C ILE A 176 -1.41 13.05 -17.31
N ASN A 177 -1.84 13.50 -18.50
CA ASN A 177 -3.22 13.39 -18.95
C ASN A 177 -3.67 11.93 -19.10
N ARG A 178 -2.81 11.06 -19.64
CA ARG A 178 -3.11 9.62 -19.79
C ARG A 178 -3.41 8.96 -18.45
N TYR A 179 -2.57 9.22 -17.44
CA TYR A 179 -2.74 8.61 -16.12
C TYR A 179 -3.75 9.33 -15.23
N ALA A 180 -3.97 10.63 -15.42
CA ALA A 180 -5.09 11.34 -14.78
C ALA A 180 -6.44 10.76 -15.20
N MET A 181 -6.63 10.53 -16.51
CA MET A 181 -7.83 9.88 -17.02
C MET A 181 -8.04 8.48 -16.39
N GLU A 182 -6.98 7.67 -16.32
CA GLU A 182 -7.06 6.33 -15.73
C GLU A 182 -7.35 6.38 -14.22
N THR A 183 -6.72 7.31 -13.49
CA THR A 183 -6.97 7.51 -12.06
C THR A 183 -8.43 7.95 -11.82
N LYS A 184 -8.95 8.88 -12.60
CA LYS A 184 -10.37 9.28 -12.52
C LYS A 184 -11.31 8.11 -12.81
N ARG A 185 -10.98 7.25 -13.79
CA ARG A 185 -11.77 6.05 -14.08
C ARG A 185 -11.79 5.07 -12.90
N ILE A 186 -10.67 4.90 -12.20
CA ILE A 186 -10.58 4.07 -10.99
C ILE A 186 -11.51 4.63 -9.90
N PHE A 187 -11.48 5.95 -9.67
CA PHE A 187 -12.38 6.60 -8.72
C PHE A 187 -13.85 6.48 -9.12
N ASP A 188 -14.20 6.62 -10.40
CA ASP A 188 -15.57 6.46 -10.89
C ASP A 188 -16.10 5.04 -10.68
N VAL A 189 -15.31 4.02 -10.97
CA VAL A 189 -15.67 2.60 -10.72
C VAL A 189 -15.95 2.37 -9.24
N ALA A 190 -15.04 2.79 -8.35
CA ALA A 190 -15.24 2.66 -6.91
C ALA A 190 -16.46 3.46 -6.42
N ASN A 191 -16.66 4.69 -6.92
CA ASN A 191 -17.75 5.56 -6.52
C ASN A 191 -19.12 4.99 -6.91
N ARG A 192 -19.25 4.42 -8.10
CA ARG A 192 -20.49 3.74 -8.54
C ARG A 192 -20.78 2.55 -7.65
N ARG A 193 -19.79 1.68 -7.43
CA ARG A 193 -19.95 0.52 -6.55
C ARG A 193 -20.38 0.91 -5.14
N LEU A 194 -19.72 1.90 -4.54
CA LEU A 194 -20.03 2.40 -3.19
C LEU A 194 -21.36 3.21 -3.13
N GLY A 195 -21.97 3.49 -4.26
CA GLY A 195 -23.36 3.98 -4.34
C GLY A 195 -24.40 2.88 -4.24
N GLU A 196 -24.01 1.62 -4.42
CA GLU A 196 -24.88 0.43 -4.39
C GLU A 196 -24.74 -0.37 -3.08
N SER A 197 -23.62 -0.20 -2.34
CA SER A 197 -23.33 -0.94 -1.12
C SER A 197 -22.52 -0.11 -0.12
N GLU A 198 -22.51 -0.57 1.12
CA GLU A 198 -21.76 0.09 2.21
C GLU A 198 -20.25 0.02 1.96
N TYR A 199 -19.74 -1.16 1.55
CA TYR A 199 -18.34 -1.46 1.28
C TYR A 199 -18.16 -2.03 -0.13
N LEU A 200 -16.92 -2.19 -0.58
CA LEU A 200 -16.61 -2.61 -1.95
C LEU A 200 -17.13 -4.01 -2.30
N ALA A 201 -17.08 -4.94 -1.37
CA ALA A 201 -17.57 -6.31 -1.61
C ALA A 201 -19.05 -6.53 -1.24
N GLY A 202 -19.72 -5.54 -0.65
CA GLY A 202 -21.10 -5.63 -0.19
C GLY A 202 -21.33 -4.82 1.08
N ASP A 203 -22.11 -5.37 2.01
CA ASP A 203 -22.51 -4.66 3.23
C ASP A 203 -21.55 -4.88 4.41
N GLU A 204 -20.54 -5.75 4.25
CA GLU A 204 -19.57 -6.06 5.29
C GLU A 204 -18.16 -5.58 4.91
N TYR A 205 -17.47 -4.98 5.89
CA TYR A 205 -16.06 -4.60 5.77
C TYR A 205 -15.18 -5.83 5.58
N SER A 206 -14.29 -5.79 4.60
CA SER A 206 -13.49 -6.94 4.19
C SER A 206 -12.09 -6.56 3.72
N ILE A 207 -11.29 -7.57 3.35
CA ILE A 207 -9.97 -7.33 2.72
C ILE A 207 -10.06 -6.57 1.40
N ALA A 208 -11.21 -6.49 0.76
CA ALA A 208 -11.44 -5.62 -0.40
C ALA A 208 -11.26 -4.15 -0.01
N ASP A 209 -11.81 -3.76 1.13
CA ASP A 209 -11.71 -2.39 1.64
C ASP A 209 -10.32 -2.10 2.17
N ILE A 210 -9.72 -3.04 2.92
CA ILE A 210 -8.35 -2.93 3.43
C ILE A 210 -7.35 -2.74 2.26
N ALA A 211 -7.57 -3.43 1.13
CA ALA A 211 -6.71 -3.31 -0.05
C ALA A 211 -6.81 -1.94 -0.72
N ASN A 212 -8.02 -1.40 -0.84
CA ASN A 212 -8.29 -0.20 -1.62
C ASN A 212 -8.13 1.10 -0.80
N PHE A 213 -8.43 1.07 0.49
CA PHE A 213 -8.43 2.23 1.36
C PHE A 213 -7.12 3.03 1.34
N PRO A 214 -5.93 2.43 1.48
CA PRO A 214 -4.68 3.17 1.50
C PRO A 214 -4.33 3.87 0.18
N TRP A 215 -4.97 3.46 -0.91
CA TRP A 215 -4.78 4.06 -2.23
C TRP A 215 -5.77 5.17 -2.54
N LEU A 216 -7.01 5.07 -2.10
CA LEU A 216 -8.06 6.04 -2.45
C LEU A 216 -8.25 7.12 -1.38
N ALA A 217 -8.20 6.74 -0.10
CA ALA A 217 -8.47 7.66 1.01
C ALA A 217 -7.50 8.86 1.11
N PRO A 218 -6.17 8.72 0.83
CA PRO A 218 -5.27 9.87 0.85
C PRO A 218 -5.60 10.95 -0.17
N PHE A 219 -6.19 10.60 -1.32
CA PHE A 219 -6.69 11.59 -2.28
C PHE A 219 -7.89 12.36 -1.73
N VAL A 220 -8.84 11.66 -1.09
CA VAL A 220 -10.00 12.30 -0.44
C VAL A 220 -9.53 13.26 0.64
N ALA A 221 -8.51 12.89 1.42
CA ALA A 221 -7.92 13.71 2.45
C ALA A 221 -7.01 14.85 1.90
N GLY A 222 -6.68 14.85 0.60
CA GLY A 222 -5.74 15.81 0.02
C GLY A 222 -4.31 15.68 0.55
N LYS A 223 -3.89 14.44 0.89
CA LYS A 223 -2.59 14.17 1.55
C LYS A 223 -1.65 13.32 0.69
N ILE A 224 -1.86 13.28 -0.61
CA ILE A 224 -1.01 12.55 -1.55
C ILE A 224 -0.86 13.35 -2.86
N TYR A 225 0.34 13.33 -3.44
CA TYR A 225 0.65 13.92 -4.74
C TYR A 225 0.26 15.39 -4.87
N GLU A 226 0.72 16.24 -3.94
CA GLU A 226 0.52 17.69 -3.98
C GLU A 226 -0.99 18.06 -4.11
N ASP A 227 -1.36 18.87 -5.09
CA ASP A 227 -2.73 19.33 -5.35
C ASP A 227 -3.59 18.31 -6.14
N ALA A 228 -3.22 17.03 -6.15
CA ALA A 228 -3.91 15.99 -6.92
C ALA A 228 -5.41 15.92 -6.63
N LYS A 229 -5.83 16.18 -5.39
CA LYS A 229 -7.25 16.24 -5.02
C LYS A 229 -8.02 17.24 -5.87
N THR A 230 -7.49 18.45 -6.01
CA THR A 230 -8.08 19.52 -6.84
C THR A 230 -7.93 19.21 -8.32
N PHE A 231 -6.74 18.81 -8.76
CA PHE A 231 -6.45 18.52 -10.15
C PHE A 231 -7.37 17.43 -10.74
N LEU A 232 -7.65 16.38 -9.96
CA LEU A 232 -8.52 15.27 -10.36
C LEU A 232 -10.00 15.48 -9.99
N SER A 233 -10.36 16.61 -9.38
CA SER A 233 -11.72 16.88 -8.89
C SER A 233 -12.25 15.76 -7.98
N ILE A 234 -11.45 15.29 -7.03
CA ILE A 234 -11.78 14.13 -6.18
C ILE A 234 -13.06 14.34 -5.37
N ASP A 235 -13.40 15.58 -5.06
CA ASP A 235 -14.63 15.90 -4.32
C ASP A 235 -15.93 15.56 -5.09
N GLU A 236 -15.86 15.22 -6.39
CA GLU A 236 -17.00 14.71 -7.15
C GLU A 236 -17.41 13.28 -6.72
N TYR A 237 -16.50 12.50 -6.11
CA TYR A 237 -16.68 11.10 -5.75
C TYR A 237 -17.20 10.94 -4.31
N GLN A 238 -18.46 11.36 -4.06
CA GLN A 238 -19.03 11.45 -2.72
C GLN A 238 -19.17 10.11 -1.99
N ASN A 239 -19.44 9.01 -2.73
CA ASN A 239 -19.55 7.68 -2.14
C ASN A 239 -18.17 7.16 -1.67
N VAL A 240 -17.11 7.42 -2.45
CA VAL A 240 -15.72 7.14 -2.02
C VAL A 240 -15.38 7.98 -0.80
N ALA A 241 -15.80 9.25 -0.75
CA ALA A 241 -15.53 10.13 0.39
C ALA A 241 -16.25 9.65 1.67
N ARG A 242 -17.52 9.20 1.57
CA ARG A 242 -18.26 8.58 2.68
C ARG A 242 -17.52 7.36 3.21
N TRP A 243 -17.22 6.41 2.33
CA TRP A 243 -16.53 5.16 2.62
C TRP A 243 -15.16 5.40 3.26
N ALA A 244 -14.35 6.29 2.70
CA ALA A 244 -13.03 6.61 3.22
C ALA A 244 -13.09 7.20 4.64
N ARG A 245 -14.04 8.12 4.90
CA ARG A 245 -14.24 8.69 6.23
C ARG A 245 -14.71 7.65 7.25
N ALA A 246 -15.62 6.75 6.87
CA ALA A 246 -16.10 5.69 7.74
C ALA A 246 -14.96 4.75 8.16
N ILE A 247 -14.15 4.28 7.21
CA ILE A 247 -13.01 3.38 7.48
C ILE A 247 -11.93 4.09 8.32
N ALA A 248 -11.65 5.36 8.07
CA ALA A 248 -10.68 6.13 8.82
C ALA A 248 -11.02 6.29 10.32
N GLN A 249 -12.27 6.06 10.72
CA GLN A 249 -12.67 6.09 12.14
C GLN A 249 -12.35 4.78 12.87
N ARG A 250 -12.06 3.70 12.17
CA ARG A 250 -11.74 2.41 12.79
C ARG A 250 -10.43 2.50 13.60
N PRO A 251 -10.41 2.09 14.88
CA PRO A 251 -9.20 2.18 15.71
C PRO A 251 -8.00 1.45 15.09
N ALA A 252 -8.21 0.24 14.56
CA ALA A 252 -7.18 -0.55 13.90
C ALA A 252 -6.59 0.15 12.67
N VAL A 253 -7.42 0.81 11.86
CA VAL A 253 -6.96 1.59 10.71
C VAL A 253 -6.10 2.78 11.16
N ARG A 254 -6.50 3.45 12.24
CA ARG A 254 -5.73 4.56 12.81
C ARG A 254 -4.36 4.12 13.30
N ARG A 255 -4.26 2.97 13.98
CA ARG A 255 -2.97 2.38 14.40
C ARG A 255 -2.17 1.91 13.18
N GLY A 256 -2.74 1.04 12.36
CA GLY A 256 -2.03 0.40 11.25
C GLY A 256 -1.44 1.38 10.25
N ARG A 257 -2.06 2.55 10.01
CA ARG A 257 -1.55 3.54 9.05
C ARG A 257 -0.29 4.27 9.51
N ILE A 258 0.08 4.25 10.79
CA ILE A 258 1.31 4.88 11.29
C ILE A 258 2.45 3.89 11.48
N VAL A 259 2.18 2.59 11.47
CA VAL A 259 3.22 1.55 11.55
C VAL A 259 4.17 1.66 10.37
N ASN A 260 5.47 1.63 10.63
CA ASN A 260 6.57 1.86 9.69
C ASN A 260 6.51 3.23 8.96
N LYS A 261 5.87 4.21 9.56
CA LYS A 261 5.86 5.58 9.05
C LYS A 261 7.06 6.35 9.60
N THR A 262 7.82 6.99 8.70
CA THR A 262 9.06 7.70 8.99
C THR A 262 9.03 9.17 8.54
N TRP A 263 7.85 9.72 8.28
CA TRP A 263 7.66 11.11 7.83
C TRP A 263 6.46 11.78 8.51
N GLY A 264 6.42 13.10 8.45
CA GLY A 264 5.43 13.95 9.13
C GLY A 264 5.88 14.27 10.57
N ASP A 265 4.95 14.72 11.42
CA ASP A 265 5.23 15.05 12.79
C ASP A 265 5.60 13.81 13.61
N ASP A 266 6.52 13.93 14.56
CA ASP A 266 7.11 12.81 15.32
C ASP A 266 6.07 11.96 16.05
N ASP A 267 5.01 12.59 16.56
CA ASP A 267 3.90 11.90 17.23
C ASP A 267 2.99 11.12 16.26
N THR A 268 3.09 11.38 14.93
CA THR A 268 2.38 10.65 13.87
C THR A 268 3.22 9.55 13.22
N GLN A 269 4.42 9.28 13.73
CA GLN A 269 5.35 8.28 13.21
C GLN A 269 5.48 7.12 14.20
N LEU A 270 5.50 5.91 13.68
CA LEU A 270 5.86 4.70 14.42
C LEU A 270 6.80 3.87 13.55
N ARG A 271 8.11 4.06 13.75
CA ARG A 271 9.12 3.44 12.92
C ARG A 271 9.07 1.91 12.97
N GLU A 272 8.93 1.36 14.18
CA GLU A 272 8.83 -0.08 14.42
C GLU A 272 7.71 -0.34 15.42
N ARG A 273 7.04 -1.48 15.29
CA ARG A 273 5.98 -1.92 16.19
C ARG A 273 6.32 -3.31 16.71
N HIS A 274 6.36 -3.45 18.04
CA HIS A 274 6.63 -4.73 18.72
C HIS A 274 5.58 -5.04 19.77
N SER A 275 4.80 -4.04 20.18
CA SER A 275 3.72 -4.19 21.16
C SER A 275 2.69 -3.08 21.05
N ASP A 276 1.57 -3.23 21.71
CA ASP A 276 0.54 -2.19 21.76
C ASP A 276 1.02 -0.93 22.50
N ALA A 277 2.00 -1.06 23.41
CA ALA A 277 2.60 0.07 24.12
C ALA A 277 3.33 1.06 23.18
N ASP A 278 3.75 0.62 21.99
CA ASP A 278 4.43 1.48 21.02
C ASP A 278 3.51 2.58 20.45
N PHE A 279 2.19 2.43 20.62
CA PHE A 279 1.21 3.47 20.25
C PHE A 279 0.98 4.51 21.36
N GLU A 280 1.53 4.32 22.56
CA GLU A 280 1.37 5.29 23.66
C GLU A 280 1.99 6.64 23.28
N GLY A 281 1.22 7.72 23.49
CA GLY A 281 1.64 9.06 23.12
C GLY A 281 1.63 9.38 21.62
N LYS A 282 1.19 8.48 20.77
CA LYS A 282 1.06 8.72 19.33
C LYS A 282 -0.26 9.39 18.97
N ASN A 283 -0.18 10.33 18.06
CA ASN A 283 -1.35 10.96 17.47
C ASN A 283 -1.91 10.06 16.35
N LEU A 284 -3.03 9.41 16.65
CA LEU A 284 -3.72 8.51 15.73
C LEU A 284 -4.79 9.22 14.90
N ASP A 285 -5.02 10.51 15.09
CA ASP A 285 -6.05 11.24 14.36
C ASP A 285 -5.69 11.39 12.89
N TRP A 286 -6.69 11.16 12.06
CA TRP A 286 -6.61 11.39 10.62
C TRP A 286 -7.81 12.20 10.15
N THR A 287 -7.56 13.47 9.92
CA THR A 287 -8.57 14.41 9.43
C THR A 287 -8.64 14.42 7.91
N PHE A 288 -9.84 14.51 7.36
CA PHE A 288 -10.16 14.64 5.93
C PHE A 288 -10.49 16.07 5.58
#